data_12a48f9640df71bba7dbc1925b0e41f5
#
_entry.id   12a48f9640df71bba7dbc1925b0e41f5
#
_cell.length_a   1.000
_cell.length_b   1.000
_cell.length_c   1.000
_cell.angle_alpha   90.00
_cell.angle_beta   90.00
_cell.angle_gamma   90.00
#
_symmetry.space_group_name_H-M   'P 1'
#
loop_
_entity.id
_entity.type
_entity.pdbx_description
1 polymer ?
#
loop_
_entity_poly.entity_id
_entity_poly.type
_entity_poly.pdbx_seq_one_letter_code
_entity_poly.pdbx_strand_id
1 'polypeptide(L)'
;MTLPLRKCFATCRPAVLGACLMLAMFAGARAGAASESAAVKVDLLITNGLVFPMDASRGTITNGFVAIDGARIVAVGPAADGARYRATKTIDARGGIVMPGMINTHTHAAMTVFRGLGDDVADRLRRFIWPLEAKVVDAELVYWGSLHGMIEMIEGGVTSLVDSYPFPESTTRAAQELGMRAFIAYPMKDDFAPFRAYVESLRGDPLITPVVGLHSPYAETPERIRAAAKLADELGLLSTMHVAEMDFELKELREKHQQTPIEYLDSLGLLGPRFLAAHAIFLTESDIALLAQRGVAVAHNMVANIKSAKGVAPVLKLRAAGVTVGLGTDGPMSGNTLDLIGQLGYVAKLHKLDNKDRTVMPAIDVVEMATLGGARALRREAQLGSLEPGKLADVIIVDTESTAMVPLYDVATNLVYSASPRDVRTAIIQGRVVMEDRRLLTVDPALVRGKVREIMQRVRAVVPDVK
;
A
#
# COMPACT_ATOMS: atom_id res chain seq x y z
N MET A 1 21.00 30.85 57.51
CA MET A 1 20.34 32.08 58.07
C MET A 1 18.87 31.78 57.96
N THR A 2 18.31 31.17 58.92
CA THR A 2 17.40 31.59 60.00
C THR A 2 16.04 32.10 59.52
N LEU A 3 15.07 31.29 59.84
CA LEU A 3 13.62 31.49 60.09
C LEU A 3 13.32 32.83 60.85
N PRO A 4 12.06 33.32 61.03
CA PRO A 4 11.00 32.55 61.67
C PRO A 4 9.52 32.84 61.32
N LEU A 5 8.69 31.88 61.66
CA LEU A 5 7.32 31.84 62.14
C LEU A 5 6.67 33.12 62.76
N ARG A 6 5.38 33.28 62.52
CA ARG A 6 4.44 33.64 63.63
C ARG A 6 2.99 33.15 63.36
N LYS A 7 2.47 32.54 64.42
CA LYS A 7 1.07 32.15 64.68
C LYS A 7 0.23 33.38 65.08
N CYS A 8 -1.10 33.28 64.91
CA CYS A 8 -2.02 33.85 65.91
C CYS A 8 -3.40 33.11 65.87
N PHE A 9 -3.76 32.71 67.07
CA PHE A 9 -5.01 32.09 67.51
C PHE A 9 -6.11 33.15 67.82
N ALA A 10 -7.43 32.74 67.74
CA ALA A 10 -8.45 33.00 68.72
C ALA A 10 -9.85 32.65 68.16
N THR A 11 -10.48 31.59 68.56
CA THR A 11 -11.48 31.39 69.61
C THR A 11 -12.72 32.31 69.55
N CYS A 12 -13.93 31.70 69.39
CA CYS A 12 -15.00 31.67 70.37
C CYS A 12 -16.27 30.96 69.84
N ARG A 13 -16.82 30.09 70.67
CA ARG A 13 -18.20 29.52 70.67
C ARG A 13 -19.08 30.43 71.53
N PRO A 14 -20.48 30.25 71.73
CA PRO A 14 -21.30 29.04 71.64
C PRO A 14 -22.77 29.20 71.14
N ALA A 15 -23.39 28.04 70.86
CA ALA A 15 -24.73 27.49 71.10
C ALA A 15 -26.00 28.33 71.11
N VAL A 16 -27.05 27.88 70.41
CA VAL A 16 -28.43 27.76 70.89
C VAL A 16 -29.13 26.56 70.24
N LEU A 17 -29.80 25.77 71.11
CA LEU A 17 -30.73 24.67 70.86
C LEU A 17 -32.02 25.10 70.16
N GLY A 18 -32.52 24.21 69.29
CA GLY A 18 -33.92 24.26 68.81
C GLY A 18 -34.30 22.93 68.16
N ALA A 19 -35.05 22.12 68.95
CA ALA A 19 -35.66 20.85 68.51
C ALA A 19 -36.88 21.17 67.59
N CYS A 20 -37.13 20.32 66.59
CA CYS A 20 -38.42 19.67 66.35
C CYS A 20 -38.52 18.92 65.02
N LEU A 21 -39.06 17.76 65.14
CA LEU A 21 -39.92 16.93 64.30
C LEU A 21 -39.32 16.19 63.09
N MET A 22 -39.41 14.87 63.27
CA MET A 22 -39.36 13.83 62.23
C MET A 22 -40.39 14.10 61.12
N LEU A 23 -39.93 13.95 59.87
CA LEU A 23 -40.77 13.45 58.77
C LEU A 23 -39.87 12.50 57.94
N ALA A 24 -40.07 11.22 58.11
CA ALA A 24 -39.47 10.17 57.28
C ALA A 24 -40.13 10.23 55.89
N MET A 25 -39.46 10.77 54.90
CA MET A 25 -39.79 10.53 53.49
C MET A 25 -38.84 9.49 52.93
N PHE A 26 -39.41 8.36 52.63
CA PHE A 26 -38.80 7.33 51.77
C PHE A 26 -38.46 7.97 50.40
N ALA A 27 -37.26 8.43 50.24
CA ALA A 27 -36.70 8.67 48.91
C ALA A 27 -36.19 7.31 48.38
N GLY A 28 -37.07 6.63 47.65
CA GLY A 28 -36.67 5.46 46.86
C GLY A 28 -35.58 5.88 45.91
N ALA A 29 -34.35 5.41 46.14
CA ALA A 29 -33.27 5.43 45.19
C ALA A 29 -33.72 4.60 43.97
N ARG A 30 -34.28 5.24 42.99
CA ARG A 30 -34.31 4.66 41.64
C ARG A 30 -32.85 4.56 41.21
N ALA A 31 -32.27 3.36 41.38
CA ALA A 31 -31.12 2.96 40.61
C ALA A 31 -31.54 3.18 39.14
N GLY A 32 -30.97 4.18 38.53
CA GLY A 32 -31.11 4.40 37.08
C GLY A 32 -30.51 3.16 36.41
N ALA A 33 -31.39 2.30 35.89
CA ALA A 33 -30.98 1.29 34.95
C ALA A 33 -30.24 2.02 33.85
N ALA A 34 -28.92 1.87 33.81
CA ALA A 34 -28.15 2.27 32.63
C ALA A 34 -28.83 1.57 31.45
N SER A 35 -29.42 2.34 30.56
CA SER A 35 -29.97 1.85 29.30
C SER A 35 -28.84 1.03 28.67
N GLU A 36 -28.94 -0.29 28.67
CA GLU A 36 -28.08 -1.12 27.84
C GLU A 36 -28.29 -0.62 26.40
N SER A 37 -27.33 0.16 25.93
CA SER A 37 -27.29 0.57 24.53
C SER A 37 -27.37 -0.69 23.70
N ALA A 38 -28.40 -0.80 22.85
CA ALA A 38 -28.60 -1.97 22.02
C ALA A 38 -27.30 -2.29 21.26
N ALA A 39 -26.86 -3.55 21.37
CA ALA A 39 -25.61 -3.99 20.74
C ALA A 39 -25.62 -3.70 19.23
N VAL A 40 -24.58 -3.06 18.74
CA VAL A 40 -24.42 -2.75 17.32
C VAL A 40 -23.97 -4.02 16.60
N LYS A 41 -24.77 -4.49 15.65
CA LYS A 41 -24.43 -5.64 14.82
C LYS A 41 -23.42 -5.24 13.74
N VAL A 42 -22.43 -6.09 13.50
CA VAL A 42 -21.41 -5.93 12.45
C VAL A 42 -21.07 -7.31 11.86
N ASP A 43 -20.46 -7.33 10.68
CA ASP A 43 -20.09 -8.60 10.04
C ASP A 43 -18.83 -9.20 10.67
N LEU A 44 -17.82 -8.37 10.94
CA LEU A 44 -16.51 -8.81 11.43
C LEU A 44 -16.02 -7.92 12.56
N LEU A 45 -15.47 -8.53 13.60
CA LEU A 45 -14.82 -7.83 14.72
C LEU A 45 -13.42 -8.43 14.92
N ILE A 46 -12.39 -7.59 14.81
CA ILE A 46 -11.02 -7.93 15.18
C ILE A 46 -10.82 -7.47 16.61
N THR A 47 -10.34 -8.35 17.49
CA THR A 47 -10.13 -8.09 18.93
C THR A 47 -8.70 -8.39 19.35
N ASN A 48 -8.32 -7.97 20.57
CA ASN A 48 -7.02 -8.25 21.19
C ASN A 48 -5.82 -7.86 20.30
N GLY A 49 -5.94 -6.76 19.54
CA GLY A 49 -4.91 -6.28 18.63
C GLY A 49 -4.06 -5.16 19.23
N LEU A 50 -2.78 -5.10 18.85
CA LEU A 50 -1.99 -3.88 18.89
C LEU A 50 -2.34 -3.09 17.62
N VAL A 51 -3.38 -2.26 17.69
CA VAL A 51 -3.88 -1.53 16.52
C VAL A 51 -2.94 -0.38 16.19
N PHE A 52 -2.43 -0.39 14.97
CA PHE A 52 -1.58 0.65 14.39
C PHE A 52 -2.30 1.29 13.21
N PRO A 53 -3.15 2.30 13.45
CA PRO A 53 -4.12 2.76 12.46
C PRO A 53 -3.52 3.54 11.31
N MET A 54 -2.29 4.02 11.41
CA MET A 54 -1.64 4.88 10.41
C MET A 54 -2.44 6.16 10.10
N ASP A 55 -3.21 6.62 11.07
CA ASP A 55 -3.92 7.90 11.05
C ASP A 55 -2.99 9.09 11.35
N ALA A 56 -3.56 10.28 11.47
CA ALA A 56 -2.78 11.50 11.75
C ALA A 56 -2.02 11.46 13.09
N SER A 57 -2.46 10.63 14.06
CA SER A 57 -1.79 10.50 15.36
C SER A 57 -0.49 9.73 15.28
N ARG A 58 -0.34 8.85 14.28
CA ARG A 58 0.77 7.88 14.15
C ARG A 58 1.00 7.04 15.41
N GLY A 59 -0.03 6.94 16.25
CA GLY A 59 0.00 6.20 17.52
C GLY A 59 -0.41 4.76 17.38
N THR A 60 -0.35 4.03 18.50
CA THR A 60 -0.84 2.65 18.63
C THR A 60 -1.91 2.57 19.71
N ILE A 61 -2.86 1.64 19.54
CA ILE A 61 -3.89 1.32 20.54
C ILE A 61 -3.62 -0.09 21.05
N THR A 62 -3.09 -0.18 22.27
CA THR A 62 -2.86 -1.46 22.93
C THR A 62 -4.19 -2.11 23.31
N ASN A 63 -4.31 -3.43 23.08
CA ASN A 63 -5.55 -4.17 23.29
C ASN A 63 -6.73 -3.47 22.62
N GLY A 64 -6.57 -3.20 21.33
CA GLY A 64 -7.56 -2.51 20.51
C GLY A 64 -8.48 -3.46 19.75
N PHE A 65 -9.48 -2.86 19.11
CA PHE A 65 -10.40 -3.56 18.22
C PHE A 65 -10.59 -2.79 16.91
N VAL A 66 -11.03 -3.51 15.87
CA VAL A 66 -11.55 -2.96 14.62
C VAL A 66 -12.87 -3.65 14.32
N ALA A 67 -13.95 -2.87 14.19
CA ALA A 67 -15.27 -3.34 13.80
C ALA A 67 -15.53 -3.01 12.33
N ILE A 68 -16.01 -3.99 11.57
CA ILE A 68 -16.20 -3.93 10.12
C ILE A 68 -17.63 -4.39 9.80
N ASP A 69 -18.34 -3.58 9.00
CA ASP A 69 -19.65 -3.91 8.48
C ASP A 69 -19.66 -3.74 6.96
N GLY A 70 -20.05 -4.79 6.25
CA GLY A 70 -19.85 -4.89 4.81
C GLY A 70 -18.40 -4.64 4.42
N ALA A 71 -18.17 -3.68 3.56
CA ALA A 71 -16.85 -3.33 3.04
C ALA A 71 -16.11 -2.27 3.89
N ARG A 72 -16.72 -1.78 5.00
CA ARG A 72 -16.20 -0.58 5.67
C ARG A 72 -15.87 -0.80 7.14
N ILE A 73 -14.85 -0.08 7.58
CA ILE A 73 -14.54 0.08 8.99
C ILE A 73 -15.63 0.97 9.62
N VAL A 74 -16.28 0.49 10.67
CA VAL A 74 -17.31 1.25 11.41
C VAL A 74 -16.77 1.81 12.71
N ALA A 75 -15.78 1.17 13.30
CA ALA A 75 -15.11 1.67 14.50
C ALA A 75 -13.71 1.09 14.66
N VAL A 76 -12.85 1.88 15.30
CA VAL A 76 -11.52 1.50 15.77
C VAL A 76 -11.33 2.11 17.17
N GLY A 77 -10.76 1.38 18.10
CA GLY A 77 -10.55 1.91 19.45
C GLY A 77 -10.04 0.88 20.45
N PRO A 78 -9.99 1.25 21.74
CA PRO A 78 -9.62 0.35 22.82
C PRO A 78 -10.72 -0.70 23.06
N ALA A 79 -10.34 -1.89 23.55
CA ALA A 79 -11.25 -3.04 23.72
C ALA A 79 -12.53 -2.72 24.52
N ALA A 80 -12.46 -1.79 25.48
CA ALA A 80 -13.63 -1.37 26.26
C ALA A 80 -14.77 -0.85 25.38
N ASP A 81 -14.45 -0.08 24.32
CA ASP A 81 -15.44 0.46 23.39
C ASP A 81 -15.93 -0.62 22.41
N GLY A 82 -15.15 -1.68 22.22
CA GLY A 82 -15.49 -2.83 21.38
C GLY A 82 -16.63 -3.68 21.92
N ALA A 83 -16.84 -3.67 23.24
CA ALA A 83 -17.87 -4.48 23.91
C ALA A 83 -19.31 -4.23 23.45
N ARG A 84 -19.59 -3.09 22.84
CA ARG A 84 -20.90 -2.76 22.26
C ARG A 84 -21.18 -3.42 20.92
N TYR A 85 -20.17 -3.98 20.24
CA TYR A 85 -20.32 -4.62 18.92
C TYR A 85 -20.60 -6.12 19.09
N ARG A 86 -21.49 -6.64 18.25
CA ARG A 86 -21.78 -8.10 18.12
C ARG A 86 -21.55 -8.47 16.68
N ALA A 87 -20.52 -9.26 16.41
CA ALA A 87 -20.12 -9.64 15.06
C ALA A 87 -20.63 -11.03 14.69
N THR A 88 -20.89 -11.23 13.40
CA THR A 88 -21.12 -12.54 12.79
C THR A 88 -19.85 -13.40 12.89
N LYS A 89 -18.68 -12.79 12.67
CA LYS A 89 -17.36 -13.42 12.81
C LYS A 89 -16.46 -12.56 13.70
N THR A 90 -15.73 -13.20 14.59
CA THR A 90 -14.68 -12.55 15.40
C THR A 90 -13.33 -13.16 15.08
N ILE A 91 -12.34 -12.30 14.84
CA ILE A 91 -10.93 -12.69 14.69
C ILE A 91 -10.16 -12.17 15.90
N ASP A 92 -9.53 -13.08 16.64
CA ASP A 92 -8.61 -12.74 17.71
C ASP A 92 -7.23 -12.42 17.12
N ALA A 93 -6.80 -11.16 17.24
CA ALA A 93 -5.49 -10.74 16.79
C ALA A 93 -4.34 -11.31 17.65
N ARG A 94 -4.63 -11.85 18.82
CA ARG A 94 -3.64 -12.50 19.71
C ARG A 94 -2.43 -11.59 20.02
N GLY A 95 -2.68 -10.29 20.23
CA GLY A 95 -1.61 -9.31 20.44
C GLY A 95 -0.89 -8.85 19.16
N GLY A 96 -1.24 -9.42 18.02
CA GLY A 96 -0.65 -9.05 16.72
C GLY A 96 -0.93 -7.61 16.33
N ILE A 97 -0.07 -7.06 15.47
CA ILE A 97 -0.22 -5.71 14.93
C ILE A 97 -1.37 -5.71 13.92
N VAL A 98 -2.43 -4.96 14.20
CA VAL A 98 -3.56 -4.74 13.28
C VAL A 98 -3.35 -3.39 12.59
N MET A 99 -3.10 -3.42 11.27
CA MET A 99 -2.77 -2.22 10.51
C MET A 99 -3.46 -2.21 9.15
N PRO A 100 -3.51 -1.04 8.45
CA PRO A 100 -4.00 -1.02 7.07
C PRO A 100 -3.16 -1.93 6.20
N GLY A 101 -3.79 -2.59 5.25
CA GLY A 101 -3.10 -3.35 4.22
C GLY A 101 -2.15 -2.45 3.42
N MET A 102 -1.00 -2.98 3.04
CA MET A 102 -0.02 -2.26 2.25
C MET A 102 -0.47 -2.12 0.79
N ILE A 103 -0.01 -1.06 0.14
CA ILE A 103 -0.34 -0.70 -1.23
C ILE A 103 0.93 -0.75 -2.08
N ASN A 104 0.97 -1.68 -3.03
CA ASN A 104 2.03 -1.78 -4.03
C ASN A 104 1.71 -0.87 -5.22
N THR A 105 2.38 0.28 -5.30
CA THR A 105 2.05 1.33 -6.27
C THR A 105 2.60 1.09 -7.68
N HIS A 106 3.39 0.04 -7.89
CA HIS A 106 3.88 -0.35 -9.22
C HIS A 106 4.39 -1.78 -9.23
N THR A 107 3.83 -2.60 -10.12
CA THR A 107 4.29 -3.97 -10.33
C THR A 107 3.95 -4.49 -11.73
N HIS A 108 4.52 -5.68 -12.05
CA HIS A 108 4.23 -6.52 -13.21
C HIS A 108 3.98 -7.95 -12.67
N ALA A 109 2.81 -8.16 -12.05
CA ALA A 109 2.53 -9.36 -11.27
C ALA A 109 2.75 -10.67 -12.04
N ALA A 110 2.38 -10.71 -13.33
CA ALA A 110 2.54 -11.89 -14.18
C ALA A 110 3.99 -12.32 -14.39
N MET A 111 4.96 -11.41 -14.22
CA MET A 111 6.40 -11.73 -14.37
C MET A 111 6.93 -12.74 -13.33
N THR A 112 6.10 -13.18 -12.38
CA THR A 112 6.47 -14.28 -11.45
C THR A 112 6.91 -15.55 -12.19
N VAL A 113 6.38 -15.80 -13.40
CA VAL A 113 6.77 -16.95 -14.24
C VAL A 113 8.18 -16.86 -14.80
N PHE A 114 8.80 -15.67 -14.78
CA PHE A 114 10.15 -15.40 -15.28
C PHE A 114 11.17 -15.17 -14.17
N ARG A 115 10.77 -15.28 -12.91
CA ARG A 115 11.63 -15.03 -11.74
C ARG A 115 12.95 -15.78 -11.83
N GLY A 116 14.08 -15.07 -11.61
CA GLY A 116 15.42 -15.63 -11.63
C GLY A 116 16.00 -15.84 -13.03
N LEU A 117 15.34 -15.35 -14.09
CA LEU A 117 15.87 -15.39 -15.44
C LEU A 117 16.57 -14.08 -15.81
N GLY A 118 17.74 -14.17 -16.44
CA GLY A 118 18.48 -13.04 -17.01
C GLY A 118 18.99 -12.04 -15.97
N ASP A 119 19.22 -12.44 -14.73
CA ASP A 119 19.59 -11.53 -13.64
C ASP A 119 20.91 -10.78 -13.89
N ASP A 120 21.90 -11.44 -14.51
CA ASP A 120 23.24 -10.89 -14.76
C ASP A 120 23.46 -10.51 -16.24
N VAL A 121 22.39 -10.39 -17.04
CA VAL A 121 22.48 -10.00 -18.45
C VAL A 121 22.59 -8.49 -18.58
N ALA A 122 23.63 -8.01 -19.27
CA ALA A 122 23.78 -6.60 -19.62
C ALA A 122 22.67 -6.15 -20.59
N ASP A 123 22.15 -4.92 -20.41
CA ASP A 123 20.97 -4.40 -21.14
C ASP A 123 19.83 -5.42 -21.19
N ARG A 124 19.54 -5.96 -19.99
CA ARG A 124 18.58 -7.05 -19.80
C ARG A 124 17.22 -6.78 -20.44
N LEU A 125 16.74 -5.53 -20.39
CA LEU A 125 15.42 -5.16 -20.92
C LEU A 125 15.31 -5.45 -22.42
N ARG A 126 16.26 -4.94 -23.23
CA ARG A 126 16.23 -5.05 -24.69
C ARG A 126 16.75 -6.40 -25.20
N ARG A 127 17.75 -6.98 -24.52
CA ARG A 127 18.41 -8.21 -24.98
C ARG A 127 17.76 -9.50 -24.47
N PHE A 128 17.04 -9.43 -23.34
CA PHE A 128 16.51 -10.63 -22.71
C PHE A 128 14.99 -10.54 -22.47
N ILE A 129 14.50 -9.51 -21.75
CA ILE A 129 13.09 -9.45 -21.32
C ILE A 129 12.16 -9.34 -22.53
N TRP A 130 12.27 -8.31 -23.34
CA TRP A 130 11.39 -8.11 -24.49
C TRP A 130 11.43 -9.26 -25.50
N PRO A 131 12.61 -9.81 -25.88
CA PRO A 131 12.66 -10.99 -26.75
C PRO A 131 12.02 -12.24 -26.16
N LEU A 132 12.10 -12.44 -24.84
CA LEU A 132 11.45 -13.56 -24.17
C LEU A 132 9.94 -13.37 -24.14
N GLU A 133 9.47 -12.21 -23.69
CA GLU A 133 8.05 -11.90 -23.59
C GLU A 133 7.33 -11.99 -24.94
N ALA A 134 7.94 -11.48 -26.00
CA ALA A 134 7.40 -11.55 -27.38
C ALA A 134 7.14 -12.98 -27.86
N LYS A 135 7.83 -13.98 -27.27
CA LYS A 135 7.69 -15.39 -27.66
C LYS A 135 6.64 -16.16 -26.85
N VAL A 136 6.42 -15.78 -25.59
CA VAL A 136 5.69 -16.65 -24.66
C VAL A 136 4.51 -16.00 -23.95
N VAL A 137 4.44 -14.65 -23.89
CA VAL A 137 3.38 -13.95 -23.15
C VAL A 137 2.07 -14.06 -23.90
N ASP A 138 1.11 -14.71 -23.26
CA ASP A 138 -0.27 -14.86 -23.71
C ASP A 138 -1.24 -14.68 -22.53
N ALA A 139 -2.53 -14.68 -22.81
CA ALA A 139 -3.57 -14.47 -21.82
C ALA A 139 -3.57 -15.52 -20.68
N GLU A 140 -3.20 -16.78 -21.00
CA GLU A 140 -3.11 -17.85 -20.01
C GLU A 140 -1.93 -17.63 -19.05
N LEU A 141 -0.74 -17.35 -19.60
CA LEU A 141 0.46 -17.04 -18.81
C LEU A 141 0.21 -15.86 -17.90
N VAL A 142 -0.41 -14.79 -18.41
CA VAL A 142 -0.69 -13.58 -17.62
C VAL A 142 -1.69 -13.87 -16.52
N TYR A 143 -2.75 -14.64 -16.77
CA TYR A 143 -3.70 -15.00 -15.73
C TYR A 143 -3.04 -15.79 -14.58
N TRP A 144 -2.36 -16.90 -14.88
CA TRP A 144 -1.74 -17.74 -13.85
C TRP A 144 -0.56 -17.06 -13.15
N GLY A 145 0.24 -16.31 -13.91
CA GLY A 145 1.36 -15.54 -13.39
C GLY A 145 0.89 -14.42 -12.46
N SER A 146 -0.14 -13.67 -12.85
CA SER A 146 -0.75 -12.62 -12.02
C SER A 146 -1.36 -13.20 -10.74
N LEU A 147 -2.11 -14.29 -10.85
CA LEU A 147 -2.69 -14.96 -9.69
C LEU A 147 -1.60 -15.43 -8.70
N HIS A 148 -0.51 -16.01 -9.21
CA HIS A 148 0.64 -16.41 -8.41
C HIS A 148 1.33 -15.22 -7.74
N GLY A 149 1.52 -14.11 -8.46
CA GLY A 149 2.11 -12.89 -7.93
C GLY A 149 1.25 -12.22 -6.87
N MET A 150 -0.06 -12.17 -7.08
CA MET A 150 -1.00 -11.61 -6.11
C MET A 150 -1.12 -12.46 -4.84
N ILE A 151 -0.98 -13.80 -4.93
CA ILE A 151 -0.87 -14.66 -3.75
C ILE A 151 0.33 -14.26 -2.90
N GLU A 152 1.52 -14.11 -3.51
CA GLU A 152 2.73 -13.66 -2.81
C GLU A 152 2.54 -12.29 -2.16
N MET A 153 1.88 -11.35 -2.85
CA MET A 153 1.56 -10.03 -2.31
C MET A 153 0.66 -10.10 -1.08
N ILE A 154 -0.42 -10.90 -1.12
CA ILE A 154 -1.32 -11.08 0.04
C ILE A 154 -0.57 -11.73 1.21
N GLU A 155 0.24 -12.75 0.94
CA GLU A 155 1.08 -13.40 1.94
C GLU A 155 2.11 -12.45 2.56
N GLY A 156 2.50 -11.39 1.84
CA GLY A 156 3.36 -10.31 2.26
C GLY A 156 2.63 -9.06 2.77
N GLY A 157 1.30 -9.11 2.97
CA GLY A 157 0.51 -8.02 3.56
C GLY A 157 0.07 -6.91 2.60
N VAL A 158 0.22 -7.11 1.29
CA VAL A 158 -0.30 -6.19 0.28
C VAL A 158 -1.78 -6.49 0.03
N THR A 159 -2.62 -5.47 0.09
CA THR A 159 -4.06 -5.57 -0.18
C THR A 159 -4.50 -4.85 -1.44
N SER A 160 -3.65 -3.97 -1.96
CA SER A 160 -3.90 -3.21 -3.19
C SER A 160 -2.63 -3.14 -4.05
N LEU A 161 -2.78 -3.25 -5.37
CA LEU A 161 -1.66 -3.11 -6.31
C LEU A 161 -1.99 -2.22 -7.50
N VAL A 162 -0.95 -1.63 -8.11
CA VAL A 162 -0.98 -1.11 -9.47
C VAL A 162 -0.22 -2.09 -10.35
N ASP A 163 -0.90 -2.73 -11.29
CA ASP A 163 -0.27 -3.65 -12.24
C ASP A 163 -0.23 -3.07 -13.64
N SER A 164 0.92 -3.19 -14.31
CA SER A 164 1.13 -2.72 -15.68
C SER A 164 1.70 -3.84 -16.52
N TYR A 165 0.82 -4.61 -17.20
CA TYR A 165 1.27 -5.74 -18.01
C TYR A 165 0.34 -5.98 -19.20
N PRO A 166 0.79 -6.66 -20.28
CA PRO A 166 -0.09 -7.10 -21.37
C PRO A 166 -1.24 -7.98 -20.89
N PHE A 167 -2.32 -8.06 -21.66
CA PHE A 167 -3.52 -8.82 -21.35
C PHE A 167 -4.18 -8.40 -20.02
N PRO A 168 -4.53 -7.12 -19.85
CA PRO A 168 -5.07 -6.58 -18.60
C PRO A 168 -6.36 -7.27 -18.15
N GLU A 169 -7.15 -7.82 -19.06
CA GLU A 169 -8.34 -8.62 -18.76
C GLU A 169 -7.98 -9.90 -17.98
N SER A 170 -6.83 -10.51 -18.28
CA SER A 170 -6.34 -11.69 -17.56
C SER A 170 -5.92 -11.35 -16.14
N THR A 171 -5.20 -10.25 -15.94
CA THR A 171 -4.85 -9.73 -14.61
C THR A 171 -6.10 -9.35 -13.81
N THR A 172 -7.09 -8.71 -14.46
CA THR A 172 -8.39 -8.36 -13.88
C THR A 172 -9.10 -9.60 -13.33
N ARG A 173 -9.23 -10.64 -14.15
CA ARG A 173 -9.87 -11.89 -13.74
C ARG A 173 -9.15 -12.53 -12.55
N ALA A 174 -7.82 -12.56 -12.56
CA ALA A 174 -7.03 -13.07 -11.44
C ALA A 174 -7.28 -12.28 -10.15
N ALA A 175 -7.32 -10.95 -10.22
CA ALA A 175 -7.59 -10.09 -9.07
C ALA A 175 -9.01 -10.28 -8.51
N GLN A 176 -10.02 -10.37 -9.37
CA GLN A 176 -11.43 -10.61 -8.99
C GLN A 176 -11.59 -11.96 -8.29
N GLU A 177 -11.00 -13.03 -8.84
CA GLU A 177 -11.09 -14.39 -8.29
C GLU A 177 -10.40 -14.48 -6.93
N LEU A 178 -9.23 -13.86 -6.78
CA LEU A 178 -8.50 -13.82 -5.51
C LEU A 178 -9.17 -12.89 -4.48
N GLY A 179 -9.96 -11.91 -4.93
CA GLY A 179 -10.52 -10.85 -4.10
C GLY A 179 -9.50 -9.73 -3.78
N MET A 180 -8.53 -9.52 -4.67
CA MET A 180 -7.48 -8.51 -4.55
C MET A 180 -7.94 -7.18 -5.13
N ARG A 181 -7.68 -6.06 -4.44
CA ARG A 181 -7.89 -4.72 -5.02
C ARG A 181 -6.79 -4.40 -6.02
N ALA A 182 -7.17 -4.03 -7.25
CA ALA A 182 -6.21 -3.79 -8.31
C ALA A 182 -6.52 -2.53 -9.13
N PHE A 183 -5.49 -1.76 -9.40
CA PHE A 183 -5.45 -0.66 -10.33
C PHE A 183 -4.71 -1.16 -11.57
N ILE A 184 -5.46 -1.46 -12.62
CA ILE A 184 -4.93 -2.16 -13.80
C ILE A 184 -4.59 -1.15 -14.89
N ALA A 185 -3.30 -0.95 -15.12
CA ALA A 185 -2.79 -0.10 -16.20
C ALA A 185 -2.94 -0.81 -17.54
N TYR A 186 -3.93 -0.37 -18.30
CA TYR A 186 -4.21 -0.90 -19.63
C TYR A 186 -3.18 -0.34 -20.64
N PRO A 187 -2.41 -1.20 -21.33
CA PRO A 187 -1.40 -0.75 -22.29
C PRO A 187 -2.05 0.01 -23.45
N MET A 188 -1.75 1.30 -23.55
CA MET A 188 -2.35 2.16 -24.57
C MET A 188 -1.77 1.87 -25.96
N LYS A 189 -2.65 1.85 -26.94
CA LYS A 189 -2.34 1.76 -28.38
C LYS A 189 -2.94 2.98 -29.08
N ASP A 190 -2.82 3.07 -30.40
CA ASP A 190 -3.36 4.21 -31.16
C ASP A 190 -4.90 4.20 -31.21
N ASP A 191 -5.51 3.03 -31.18
CA ASP A 191 -6.97 2.89 -31.01
C ASP A 191 -7.34 2.76 -29.51
N PHE A 192 -8.13 3.70 -29.01
CA PHE A 192 -8.59 3.74 -27.63
C PHE A 192 -9.96 3.08 -27.40
N ALA A 193 -10.62 2.60 -28.46
CA ALA A 193 -11.93 1.94 -28.31
C ALA A 193 -11.88 0.69 -27.40
N PRO A 194 -10.85 -0.18 -27.48
CA PRO A 194 -10.73 -1.31 -26.56
C PRO A 194 -10.59 -0.87 -25.10
N PHE A 195 -9.82 0.18 -24.81
CA PHE A 195 -9.70 0.71 -23.46
C PHE A 195 -11.03 1.28 -22.94
N ARG A 196 -11.77 2.03 -23.75
CA ARG A 196 -13.11 2.53 -23.36
C ARG A 196 -14.08 1.39 -23.07
N ALA A 197 -14.06 0.33 -23.87
CA ALA A 197 -14.86 -0.87 -23.63
C ALA A 197 -14.45 -1.57 -22.33
N TYR A 198 -13.16 -1.66 -22.04
CA TYR A 198 -12.63 -2.20 -20.78
C TYR A 198 -13.09 -1.38 -19.58
N VAL A 199 -12.98 -0.04 -19.63
CA VAL A 199 -13.49 0.86 -18.57
C VAL A 199 -14.98 0.63 -18.32
N GLU A 200 -15.78 0.53 -19.38
CA GLU A 200 -17.23 0.31 -19.27
C GLU A 200 -17.55 -1.05 -18.66
N SER A 201 -16.81 -2.10 -19.01
CA SER A 201 -17.01 -3.46 -18.49
C SER A 201 -16.76 -3.57 -16.98
N LEU A 202 -16.00 -2.62 -16.40
CA LEU A 202 -15.65 -2.57 -14.98
C LEU A 202 -16.48 -1.56 -14.19
N ARG A 203 -17.50 -0.97 -14.80
CA ARG A 203 -18.35 0.01 -14.13
C ARG A 203 -19.03 -0.60 -12.91
N GLY A 204 -18.74 -0.05 -11.72
CA GLY A 204 -19.30 -0.54 -10.46
C GLY A 204 -18.54 -1.71 -9.83
N ASP A 205 -17.46 -2.19 -10.43
CA ASP A 205 -16.59 -3.18 -9.79
C ASP A 205 -15.94 -2.57 -8.52
N PRO A 206 -16.10 -3.19 -7.33
CA PRO A 206 -15.60 -2.64 -6.09
C PRO A 206 -14.08 -2.84 -5.90
N LEU A 207 -13.46 -3.71 -6.67
CA LEU A 207 -12.05 -4.10 -6.51
C LEU A 207 -11.17 -3.54 -7.63
N ILE A 208 -11.69 -3.42 -8.85
CA ILE A 208 -10.88 -3.10 -10.02
C ILE A 208 -11.06 -1.65 -10.43
N THR A 209 -9.95 -0.96 -10.62
CA THR A 209 -9.91 0.41 -11.14
C THR A 209 -9.05 0.44 -12.40
N PRO A 210 -9.60 0.80 -13.58
CA PRO A 210 -8.81 1.01 -14.78
C PRO A 210 -7.84 2.19 -14.63
N VAL A 211 -6.65 2.04 -15.21
CA VAL A 211 -5.59 3.06 -15.25
C VAL A 211 -5.11 3.18 -16.70
N VAL A 212 -4.80 4.38 -17.17
CA VAL A 212 -4.17 4.59 -18.47
C VAL A 212 -2.70 4.20 -18.37
N GLY A 213 -2.31 3.11 -19.02
CA GLY A 213 -0.96 2.54 -18.98
C GLY A 213 -0.12 2.97 -20.20
N LEU A 214 0.96 3.71 -19.96
CA LEU A 214 2.01 4.00 -20.92
C LEU A 214 3.30 3.32 -20.48
N HIS A 215 4.15 2.91 -21.45
CA HIS A 215 5.37 2.20 -21.03
C HIS A 215 6.44 3.18 -20.52
N SER A 216 6.97 4.02 -21.40
CA SER A 216 8.08 4.93 -21.08
C SER A 216 8.19 6.03 -22.13
N PRO A 217 8.85 7.18 -21.85
CA PRO A 217 9.02 8.27 -22.82
C PRO A 217 9.77 7.86 -24.08
N TYR A 218 10.65 6.86 -24.00
CA TYR A 218 11.43 6.35 -25.13
C TYR A 218 10.72 5.25 -25.94
N ALA A 219 9.64 4.68 -25.42
CA ALA A 219 8.88 3.61 -26.08
C ALA A 219 7.56 4.10 -26.70
N GLU A 220 7.10 5.28 -26.31
CA GLU A 220 5.83 5.85 -26.77
C GLU A 220 6.04 7.01 -27.73
N THR A 221 5.10 7.22 -28.67
CA THR A 221 5.11 8.41 -29.53
C THR A 221 4.55 9.63 -28.79
N PRO A 222 5.02 10.86 -29.12
CA PRO A 222 4.46 12.10 -28.54
C PRO A 222 2.95 12.21 -28.72
N GLU A 223 2.43 11.78 -29.87
CA GLU A 223 1.01 11.80 -30.23
C GLU A 223 0.21 10.89 -29.28
N ARG A 224 0.72 9.65 -29.03
CA ARG A 224 0.09 8.70 -28.11
C ARG A 224 0.10 9.22 -26.68
N ILE A 225 1.21 9.80 -26.23
CA ILE A 225 1.31 10.39 -24.89
C ILE A 225 0.28 11.51 -24.71
N ARG A 226 0.18 12.47 -25.65
CA ARG A 226 -0.82 13.56 -25.58
C ARG A 226 -2.25 13.03 -25.60
N ALA A 227 -2.53 12.07 -26.46
CA ALA A 227 -3.87 11.49 -26.58
C ALA A 227 -4.26 10.69 -25.33
N ALA A 228 -3.32 9.94 -24.75
CA ALA A 228 -3.51 9.21 -23.50
C ALA A 228 -3.71 10.15 -22.30
N ALA A 229 -2.95 11.24 -22.21
CA ALA A 229 -3.12 12.28 -21.20
C ALA A 229 -4.53 12.89 -21.25
N LYS A 230 -4.97 13.29 -22.45
CA LYS A 230 -6.32 13.82 -22.66
C LYS A 230 -7.40 12.80 -22.27
N LEU A 231 -7.23 11.53 -22.64
CA LEU A 231 -8.17 10.46 -22.30
C LEU A 231 -8.26 10.22 -20.79
N ALA A 232 -7.12 10.23 -20.10
CA ALA A 232 -7.07 10.09 -18.65
C ALA A 232 -7.84 11.24 -17.96
N ASP A 233 -7.67 12.47 -18.44
CA ASP A 233 -8.40 13.63 -17.92
C ASP A 233 -9.89 13.56 -18.23
N GLU A 234 -10.28 13.20 -19.44
CA GLU A 234 -11.67 13.04 -19.88
C GLU A 234 -12.42 12.01 -19.02
N LEU A 235 -11.76 10.88 -18.70
CA LEU A 235 -12.36 9.81 -17.93
C LEU A 235 -12.15 9.95 -16.40
N GLY A 236 -11.37 10.95 -15.95
CA GLY A 236 -11.02 11.13 -14.54
C GLY A 236 -10.17 10.01 -13.95
N LEU A 237 -9.44 9.27 -14.80
CA LEU A 237 -8.65 8.11 -14.41
C LEU A 237 -7.20 8.47 -14.08
N LEU A 238 -6.54 7.62 -13.31
CA LEU A 238 -5.09 7.67 -13.16
C LEU A 238 -4.40 7.28 -14.47
N SER A 239 -3.20 7.82 -14.66
CA SER A 239 -2.24 7.36 -15.68
C SER A 239 -0.91 6.99 -15.00
N THR A 240 -0.16 6.05 -15.60
CA THR A 240 1.15 5.64 -15.09
C THR A 240 2.12 5.35 -16.21
N MET A 241 3.41 5.57 -15.94
CA MET A 241 4.52 5.35 -16.88
C MET A 241 5.82 5.15 -16.09
N HIS A 242 6.76 4.36 -16.61
CA HIS A 242 8.16 4.34 -16.16
C HIS A 242 8.83 5.63 -16.60
N VAL A 243 9.41 6.39 -15.68
CA VAL A 243 9.97 7.71 -15.98
C VAL A 243 11.30 7.90 -15.26
N ALA A 244 12.28 8.44 -15.99
CA ALA A 244 13.61 8.72 -15.47
C ALA A 244 14.22 7.49 -14.77
N GLU A 245 13.98 6.32 -15.33
CA GLU A 245 14.42 5.05 -14.82
C GLU A 245 15.82 4.68 -15.28
N MET A 246 16.14 5.01 -16.53
CA MET A 246 17.37 4.62 -17.21
C MET A 246 18.25 5.84 -17.54
N ASP A 247 19.56 5.68 -17.42
CA ASP A 247 20.52 6.72 -17.78
C ASP A 247 20.45 7.08 -19.29
N PHE A 248 20.24 6.09 -20.16
CA PHE A 248 20.07 6.33 -21.60
C PHE A 248 18.80 7.13 -21.90
N GLU A 249 17.73 7.01 -21.12
CA GLU A 249 16.48 7.77 -21.28
C GLU A 249 16.74 9.27 -21.18
N LEU A 250 17.43 9.67 -20.10
CA LEU A 250 17.83 11.06 -19.89
C LEU A 250 18.71 11.58 -21.04
N LYS A 251 19.68 10.76 -21.49
CA LYS A 251 20.60 11.13 -22.57
C LYS A 251 19.85 11.28 -23.90
N GLU A 252 19.04 10.29 -24.28
CA GLU A 252 18.29 10.34 -25.57
C GLU A 252 17.32 11.51 -25.65
N LEU A 253 16.58 11.81 -24.55
CA LEU A 253 15.63 12.94 -24.55
C LEU A 253 16.34 14.28 -24.56
N ARG A 254 17.48 14.42 -23.88
CA ARG A 254 18.30 15.63 -23.98
C ARG A 254 18.87 15.85 -25.38
N GLU A 255 19.33 14.79 -26.04
CA GLU A 255 19.86 14.87 -27.40
C GLU A 255 18.77 15.22 -28.42
N LYS A 256 17.59 14.60 -28.32
CA LYS A 256 16.50 14.75 -29.30
C LYS A 256 15.64 15.99 -29.07
N HIS A 257 15.35 16.31 -27.81
CA HIS A 257 14.35 17.30 -27.43
C HIS A 257 14.91 18.44 -26.58
N GLN A 258 16.17 18.40 -26.16
CA GLN A 258 16.80 19.36 -25.24
C GLN A 258 16.08 19.43 -23.87
N GLN A 259 15.41 18.35 -23.47
CA GLN A 259 14.56 18.24 -22.28
C GLN A 259 14.97 17.05 -21.42
N THR A 260 14.73 17.14 -20.11
CA THR A 260 14.69 15.96 -19.24
C THR A 260 13.44 15.12 -19.51
N PRO A 261 13.37 13.86 -19.04
CA PRO A 261 12.14 13.07 -19.15
C PRO A 261 10.92 13.77 -18.54
N ILE A 262 11.09 14.47 -17.43
CA ILE A 262 10.01 15.18 -16.74
C ILE A 262 9.58 16.41 -17.53
N GLU A 263 10.50 17.25 -17.98
CA GLU A 263 10.20 18.41 -18.83
C GLU A 263 9.51 17.99 -20.15
N TYR A 264 9.97 16.89 -20.74
CA TYR A 264 9.36 16.35 -21.97
C TYR A 264 7.90 15.93 -21.76
N LEU A 265 7.61 15.17 -20.69
CA LEU A 265 6.25 14.74 -20.36
C LEU A 265 5.35 15.90 -19.97
N ASP A 266 5.87 16.93 -19.31
CA ASP A 266 5.15 18.17 -19.02
C ASP A 266 4.76 18.89 -20.31
N SER A 267 5.69 19.00 -21.26
CA SER A 267 5.43 19.63 -22.57
C SER A 267 4.36 18.90 -23.41
N LEU A 268 4.15 17.61 -23.12
CA LEU A 268 3.12 16.77 -23.73
C LEU A 268 1.79 16.78 -22.97
N GLY A 269 1.73 17.44 -21.79
CA GLY A 269 0.52 17.57 -20.98
C GLY A 269 0.18 16.33 -20.14
N LEU A 270 1.14 15.40 -19.92
CA LEU A 270 0.90 14.19 -19.14
C LEU A 270 0.99 14.44 -17.63
N LEU A 271 1.84 15.39 -17.20
CA LEU A 271 2.05 15.63 -15.77
C LEU A 271 0.83 16.28 -15.12
N GLY A 272 0.37 15.69 -14.05
CA GLY A 272 -0.76 16.20 -13.30
C GLY A 272 -1.03 15.39 -12.04
N PRO A 273 -2.02 15.78 -11.23
CA PRO A 273 -2.31 15.12 -9.95
C PRO A 273 -2.79 13.67 -10.09
N ARG A 274 -3.17 13.23 -11.29
CA ARG A 274 -3.54 11.84 -11.58
C ARG A 274 -2.46 11.06 -12.33
N PHE A 275 -1.24 11.60 -12.39
CA PHE A 275 -0.11 10.89 -12.97
C PHE A 275 0.75 10.25 -11.86
N LEU A 276 1.04 8.97 -12.01
CA LEU A 276 1.92 8.16 -11.15
C LEU A 276 3.18 7.80 -11.93
N ALA A 277 4.29 8.43 -11.58
CA ALA A 277 5.60 8.17 -12.19
C ALA A 277 6.29 7.00 -11.47
N ALA A 278 6.57 5.90 -12.18
CA ALA A 278 7.34 4.80 -11.63
C ALA A 278 8.85 5.09 -11.73
N HIS A 279 9.61 4.68 -10.70
CA HIS A 279 11.06 4.80 -10.53
C HIS A 279 11.58 6.19 -10.18
N ALA A 280 11.54 7.17 -11.07
CA ALA A 280 11.99 8.55 -10.84
C ALA A 280 13.40 8.64 -10.23
N ILE A 281 14.39 7.94 -10.85
CA ILE A 281 15.78 7.84 -10.34
C ILE A 281 16.61 9.04 -10.79
N PHE A 282 16.62 9.31 -12.09
CA PHE A 282 17.48 10.31 -12.72
C PHE A 282 16.79 11.67 -12.82
N LEU A 283 16.62 12.34 -11.68
CA LEU A 283 15.94 13.64 -11.56
C LEU A 283 16.92 14.77 -11.27
N THR A 284 16.69 15.92 -11.88
CA THR A 284 17.31 17.20 -11.50
C THR A 284 16.50 17.90 -10.41
N GLU A 285 17.05 18.94 -9.80
CA GLU A 285 16.29 19.76 -8.82
C GLU A 285 15.07 20.45 -9.48
N SER A 286 15.18 20.85 -10.76
CA SER A 286 14.06 21.41 -11.53
C SER A 286 12.99 20.38 -11.80
N ASP A 287 13.36 19.12 -12.06
CA ASP A 287 12.39 18.03 -12.22
C ASP A 287 11.59 17.80 -10.94
N ILE A 288 12.26 17.79 -9.80
CA ILE A 288 11.60 17.61 -8.48
C ILE A 288 10.61 18.76 -8.22
N ALA A 289 11.03 20.01 -8.50
CA ALA A 289 10.16 21.17 -8.34
C ALA A 289 8.93 21.09 -9.29
N LEU A 290 9.14 20.63 -10.52
CA LEU A 290 8.06 20.48 -11.51
C LEU A 290 7.09 19.37 -11.12
N LEU A 291 7.57 18.22 -10.66
CA LEU A 291 6.74 17.13 -10.12
C LEU A 291 5.86 17.62 -8.95
N ALA A 292 6.46 18.39 -8.02
CA ALA A 292 5.73 18.99 -6.89
C ALA A 292 4.66 19.99 -7.38
N GLN A 293 5.02 20.88 -8.29
CA GLN A 293 4.11 21.88 -8.85
C GLN A 293 2.91 21.25 -9.55
N ARG A 294 3.14 20.16 -10.30
CA ARG A 294 2.09 19.41 -11.02
C ARG A 294 1.32 18.44 -10.13
N GLY A 295 1.74 18.23 -8.88
CA GLY A 295 1.11 17.30 -7.95
C GLY A 295 1.23 15.84 -8.35
N VAL A 296 2.28 15.49 -9.08
CA VAL A 296 2.60 14.13 -9.51
C VAL A 296 2.94 13.28 -8.31
N ALA A 297 2.52 12.00 -8.34
CA ALA A 297 2.96 11.00 -7.36
C ALA A 297 4.08 10.11 -7.95
N VAL A 298 4.92 9.57 -7.07
CA VAL A 298 6.03 8.68 -7.44
C VAL A 298 5.83 7.29 -6.81
N ALA A 299 5.98 6.24 -7.61
CA ALA A 299 6.11 4.86 -7.15
C ALA A 299 7.60 4.51 -7.02
N HIS A 300 8.07 4.39 -5.78
CA HIS A 300 9.47 4.12 -5.48
C HIS A 300 9.77 2.62 -5.44
N ASN A 301 10.54 2.13 -6.39
CA ASN A 301 10.84 0.71 -6.60
C ASN A 301 12.28 0.37 -6.14
N MET A 302 12.58 0.58 -4.84
CA MET A 302 13.96 0.53 -4.33
C MET A 302 14.70 -0.75 -4.72
N VAL A 303 14.13 -1.92 -4.46
CA VAL A 303 14.83 -3.19 -4.67
C VAL A 303 15.11 -3.46 -6.14
N ALA A 304 14.17 -3.15 -7.03
CA ALA A 304 14.36 -3.25 -8.48
C ALA A 304 15.45 -2.31 -8.99
N ASN A 305 15.45 -1.06 -8.49
CA ASN A 305 16.42 -0.04 -8.88
C ASN A 305 17.85 -0.45 -8.52
N ILE A 306 18.06 -0.88 -7.27
CA ILE A 306 19.40 -1.26 -6.78
C ILE A 306 19.90 -2.60 -7.34
N LYS A 307 19.01 -3.61 -7.48
CA LYS A 307 19.39 -4.88 -8.10
C LYS A 307 19.88 -4.69 -9.53
N SER A 308 19.26 -3.78 -10.26
CA SER A 308 19.64 -3.44 -11.64
C SER A 308 20.75 -2.39 -11.71
N ALA A 309 21.37 -2.02 -10.58
CA ALA A 309 22.44 -1.05 -10.47
C ALA A 309 22.10 0.34 -11.10
N LYS A 310 20.80 0.71 -11.12
CA LYS A 310 20.32 1.97 -11.70
C LYS A 310 20.54 3.17 -10.75
N GLY A 311 20.59 2.93 -9.44
CA GLY A 311 20.77 3.97 -8.42
C GLY A 311 19.61 4.06 -7.44
N VAL A 312 19.64 5.11 -6.62
CA VAL A 312 18.64 5.42 -5.60
C VAL A 312 17.88 6.67 -6.00
N ALA A 313 16.56 6.57 -6.14
CA ALA A 313 15.73 7.74 -6.41
C ALA A 313 15.83 8.77 -5.26
N PRO A 314 15.82 10.09 -5.53
CA PRO A 314 16.03 11.13 -4.52
C PRO A 314 14.78 11.35 -3.64
N VAL A 315 14.27 10.29 -2.99
CA VAL A 315 12.99 10.27 -2.26
C VAL A 315 12.95 11.31 -1.13
N LEU A 316 14.07 11.54 -0.45
CA LEU A 316 14.13 12.58 0.60
C LEU A 316 13.85 13.97 0.04
N LYS A 317 14.44 14.31 -1.12
CA LYS A 317 14.20 15.58 -1.80
C LYS A 317 12.77 15.67 -2.36
N LEU A 318 12.27 14.60 -2.96
CA LEU A 318 10.89 14.52 -3.43
C LEU A 318 9.90 14.80 -2.30
N ARG A 319 10.04 14.11 -1.16
CA ARG A 319 9.17 14.32 0.01
C ARG A 319 9.32 15.72 0.61
N ALA A 320 10.52 16.25 0.69
CA ALA A 320 10.78 17.62 1.16
C ALA A 320 10.12 18.68 0.27
N ALA A 321 10.03 18.41 -1.04
CA ALA A 321 9.33 19.27 -2.00
C ALA A 321 7.79 19.07 -1.99
N GLY A 322 7.26 18.14 -1.19
CA GLY A 322 5.82 17.84 -1.10
C GLY A 322 5.31 16.83 -2.13
N VAL A 323 6.20 16.15 -2.88
CA VAL A 323 5.81 15.08 -3.80
C VAL A 323 5.35 13.86 -3.00
N THR A 324 4.19 13.34 -3.34
CA THR A 324 3.68 12.09 -2.77
C THR A 324 4.50 10.91 -3.27
N VAL A 325 4.98 10.08 -2.34
CA VAL A 325 5.72 8.86 -2.67
C VAL A 325 5.03 7.64 -2.07
N GLY A 326 4.70 6.67 -2.91
CA GLY A 326 4.30 5.32 -2.53
C GLY A 326 5.42 4.32 -2.80
N LEU A 327 5.33 3.11 -2.24
CA LEU A 327 6.28 2.03 -2.51
C LEU A 327 5.74 1.09 -3.58
N GLY A 328 6.63 0.64 -4.46
CA GLY A 328 6.37 -0.39 -5.45
C GLY A 328 7.45 -1.46 -5.43
N THR A 329 7.13 -2.63 -5.93
CA THR A 329 8.10 -3.75 -6.03
C THR A 329 8.73 -3.86 -7.41
N ASP A 330 8.11 -3.26 -8.43
CA ASP A 330 8.35 -3.61 -9.83
C ASP A 330 8.04 -5.11 -10.08
N GLY A 331 8.39 -5.65 -11.24
CA GLY A 331 8.17 -7.06 -11.56
C GLY A 331 9.17 -8.00 -10.89
N PRO A 332 8.82 -9.30 -10.71
CA PRO A 332 9.71 -10.29 -10.12
C PRO A 332 10.97 -10.63 -10.95
N MET A 333 11.06 -10.20 -12.18
CA MET A 333 12.33 -10.20 -12.90
C MET A 333 13.25 -9.08 -12.39
N SER A 334 12.71 -7.96 -11.96
CA SER A 334 13.49 -6.79 -11.53
C SER A 334 13.91 -6.91 -10.06
N GLY A 335 12.96 -7.16 -9.13
CA GLY A 335 13.21 -7.23 -7.69
C GLY A 335 13.25 -8.64 -7.10
N ASN A 336 12.96 -9.67 -7.87
CA ASN A 336 12.77 -11.09 -7.53
C ASN A 336 11.58 -11.39 -6.62
N THR A 337 11.11 -10.49 -5.76
CA THR A 337 9.97 -10.69 -4.88
C THR A 337 8.91 -9.61 -5.04
N LEU A 338 7.66 -9.98 -4.80
CA LEU A 338 6.54 -9.05 -4.67
C LEU A 338 6.15 -8.80 -3.21
N ASP A 339 7.01 -9.24 -2.31
CA ASP A 339 6.90 -9.08 -0.86
C ASP A 339 7.30 -7.66 -0.45
N LEU A 340 6.30 -6.82 -0.21
CA LEU A 340 6.55 -5.43 0.16
C LEU A 340 7.06 -5.30 1.60
N ILE A 341 6.59 -6.13 2.54
CA ILE A 341 7.05 -6.06 3.94
C ILE A 341 8.54 -6.38 4.07
N GLY A 342 9.04 -7.38 3.35
CA GLY A 342 10.46 -7.71 3.31
C GLY A 342 11.31 -6.62 2.64
N GLN A 343 10.70 -5.77 1.80
CA GLN A 343 11.40 -4.68 1.13
C GLN A 343 11.49 -3.39 1.97
N LEU A 344 10.67 -3.21 3.00
CA LEU A 344 10.68 -2.00 3.83
C LEU A 344 12.07 -1.70 4.41
N GLY A 345 12.77 -2.74 4.87
CA GLY A 345 14.11 -2.62 5.44
C GLY A 345 15.16 -2.12 4.43
N TYR A 346 15.03 -2.48 3.15
CA TYR A 346 15.91 -1.99 2.10
C TYR A 346 15.68 -0.49 1.85
N VAL A 347 14.42 -0.05 1.81
CA VAL A 347 14.10 1.38 1.66
C VAL A 347 14.78 2.20 2.76
N ALA A 348 14.58 1.83 4.04
CA ALA A 348 15.17 2.55 5.15
C ALA A 348 16.71 2.55 5.12
N LYS A 349 17.32 1.37 4.98
CA LYS A 349 18.78 1.19 5.08
C LYS A 349 19.52 1.88 3.95
N LEU A 350 19.01 1.77 2.71
CA LEU A 350 19.70 2.32 1.55
C LEU A 350 19.62 3.85 1.48
N HIS A 351 18.50 4.45 1.86
CA HIS A 351 18.45 5.90 1.98
C HIS A 351 19.39 6.44 3.07
N LYS A 352 19.53 5.73 4.21
CA LYS A 352 20.53 6.09 5.25
C LYS A 352 21.96 5.99 4.72
N LEU A 353 22.26 4.92 3.97
CA LEU A 353 23.57 4.71 3.37
C LEU A 353 23.91 5.77 2.31
N ASP A 354 22.97 6.00 1.38
CA ASP A 354 23.14 6.94 0.27
C ASP A 354 23.38 8.39 0.77
N ASN A 355 22.63 8.79 1.80
CA ASN A 355 22.75 10.11 2.42
C ASN A 355 23.82 10.18 3.52
N LYS A 356 24.48 9.07 3.89
CA LYS A 356 25.46 8.98 5.00
C LYS A 356 24.92 9.53 6.32
N ASP A 357 23.61 9.38 6.54
CA ASP A 357 22.92 9.88 7.71
C ASP A 357 21.95 8.81 8.25
N ARG A 358 22.21 8.35 9.49
CA ARG A 358 21.38 7.33 10.16
C ARG A 358 19.99 7.84 10.56
N THR A 359 19.75 9.15 10.57
CA THR A 359 18.52 9.77 11.06
C THR A 359 17.47 9.93 9.97
N VAL A 360 17.86 9.96 8.69
CA VAL A 360 16.94 10.07 7.56
C VAL A 360 16.10 8.80 7.40
N MET A 361 14.99 8.90 6.74
CA MET A 361 14.06 7.79 6.45
C MET A 361 13.74 6.96 7.71
N PRO A 362 13.13 7.56 8.75
CA PRO A 362 12.70 6.82 9.93
C PRO A 362 11.68 5.74 9.58
N ALA A 363 11.62 4.68 10.38
CA ALA A 363 10.78 3.51 10.10
C ALA A 363 9.30 3.88 9.86
N ILE A 364 8.76 4.80 10.65
CA ILE A 364 7.37 5.26 10.50
C ILE A 364 7.08 5.86 9.12
N ASP A 365 8.04 6.57 8.53
CA ASP A 365 7.88 7.16 7.19
C ASP A 365 7.88 6.10 6.10
N VAL A 366 8.65 5.00 6.29
CA VAL A 366 8.63 3.86 5.36
C VAL A 366 7.28 3.14 5.40
N VAL A 367 6.74 2.90 6.61
CA VAL A 367 5.39 2.31 6.76
C VAL A 367 4.33 3.23 6.17
N GLU A 368 4.46 4.56 6.37
CA GLU A 368 3.55 5.52 5.75
C GLU A 368 3.58 5.44 4.22
N MET A 369 4.76 5.37 3.59
CA MET A 369 4.85 5.22 2.13
C MET A 369 4.21 3.92 1.63
N ALA A 370 4.29 2.83 2.41
CA ALA A 370 3.66 1.55 2.08
C ALA A 370 2.14 1.53 2.29
N THR A 371 1.57 2.49 3.01
CA THR A 371 0.14 2.55 3.38
C THR A 371 -0.51 3.83 2.91
N LEU A 372 -0.56 4.86 3.74
CA LEU A 372 -1.22 6.15 3.44
C LEU A 372 -0.54 6.89 2.28
N GLY A 373 0.77 6.79 2.13
CA GLY A 373 1.53 7.33 0.99
C GLY A 373 1.10 6.67 -0.33
N GLY A 374 0.98 5.34 -0.33
CA GLY A 374 0.43 4.58 -1.45
C GLY A 374 -1.01 5.00 -1.77
N ALA A 375 -1.86 5.14 -0.75
CA ALA A 375 -3.25 5.60 -0.94
C ALA A 375 -3.33 6.99 -1.56
N ARG A 376 -2.50 7.94 -1.09
CA ARG A 376 -2.40 9.29 -1.67
C ARG A 376 -1.90 9.26 -3.12
N ALA A 377 -0.92 8.39 -3.42
CA ALA A 377 -0.41 8.23 -4.79
C ALA A 377 -1.51 7.76 -5.75
N LEU A 378 -2.47 6.98 -5.25
CA LEU A 378 -3.62 6.49 -6.01
C LEU A 378 -4.86 7.39 -5.91
N ARG A 379 -4.80 8.54 -5.20
CA ARG A 379 -5.94 9.43 -4.91
C ARG A 379 -7.09 8.70 -4.19
N ARG A 380 -6.73 7.77 -3.29
CA ARG A 380 -7.65 6.94 -2.50
C ARG A 380 -7.48 7.11 -0.99
N GLU A 381 -6.77 8.13 -0.53
CA GLU A 381 -6.52 8.39 0.91
C GLU A 381 -7.79 8.60 1.73
N ALA A 382 -8.87 9.04 1.11
CA ALA A 382 -10.19 9.12 1.76
C ALA A 382 -10.82 7.74 2.00
N GLN A 383 -10.29 6.68 1.37
CA GLN A 383 -10.86 5.33 1.39
C GLN A 383 -9.89 4.27 1.90
N LEU A 384 -8.58 4.46 1.75
CA LEU A 384 -7.53 3.48 1.99
C LEU A 384 -6.37 4.07 2.80
N GLY A 385 -5.45 3.21 3.24
CA GLY A 385 -4.14 3.57 3.78
C GLY A 385 -4.12 3.87 5.26
N SER A 386 -5.27 3.92 5.95
CA SER A 386 -5.38 4.02 7.42
C SER A 386 -6.63 3.33 7.92
N LEU A 387 -6.65 2.95 9.21
CA LEU A 387 -7.81 2.35 9.86
C LEU A 387 -8.62 3.46 10.52
N GLU A 388 -9.59 3.98 9.80
CA GLU A 388 -10.48 5.05 10.26
C GLU A 388 -11.94 4.70 9.93
N PRO A 389 -12.91 5.05 10.79
CA PRO A 389 -14.33 4.85 10.49
C PRO A 389 -14.72 5.47 9.15
N GLY A 390 -15.48 4.72 8.35
CA GLY A 390 -15.90 5.10 6.99
C GLY A 390 -14.97 4.68 5.86
N LYS A 391 -13.70 4.37 6.13
CA LYS A 391 -12.78 3.83 5.12
C LYS A 391 -13.07 2.38 4.78
N LEU A 392 -12.56 1.93 3.65
CA LEU A 392 -12.64 0.54 3.23
C LEU A 392 -11.83 -0.35 4.17
N ALA A 393 -12.37 -1.51 4.46
CA ALA A 393 -11.76 -2.47 5.36
C ALA A 393 -10.73 -3.34 4.63
N ASP A 394 -9.60 -2.72 4.27
CA ASP A 394 -8.39 -3.37 3.79
C ASP A 394 -7.40 -3.40 4.95
N VAL A 395 -7.33 -4.54 5.64
CA VAL A 395 -6.66 -4.70 6.96
C VAL A 395 -5.78 -5.93 6.95
N ILE A 396 -4.61 -5.84 7.58
CA ILE A 396 -3.74 -7.00 7.84
C ILE A 396 -3.49 -7.17 9.34
N ILE A 397 -3.21 -8.41 9.72
CA ILE A 397 -2.73 -8.75 11.06
C ILE A 397 -1.34 -9.37 10.92
N VAL A 398 -0.36 -8.73 11.56
CA VAL A 398 1.03 -9.19 11.60
C VAL A 398 1.28 -9.81 12.97
N ASP A 399 1.78 -11.04 13.00
CA ASP A 399 2.13 -11.77 14.22
C ASP A 399 3.33 -11.11 14.91
N THR A 400 3.30 -11.10 16.25
CA THR A 400 4.35 -10.49 17.08
C THR A 400 5.13 -11.52 17.89
N GLU A 401 4.80 -12.82 17.78
CA GLU A 401 5.37 -13.89 18.59
C GLU A 401 6.56 -14.60 17.94
N SER A 402 6.87 -14.26 16.67
CA SER A 402 8.05 -14.83 16.02
C SER A 402 9.34 -14.34 16.70
N THR A 403 10.41 -15.16 16.70
CA THR A 403 11.69 -14.81 17.30
C THR A 403 12.25 -13.47 16.82
N ALA A 404 12.00 -13.12 15.57
CA ALA A 404 12.47 -11.86 14.98
C ALA A 404 11.65 -10.65 15.49
N MET A 405 10.39 -10.85 15.87
CA MET A 405 9.50 -9.79 16.34
C MET A 405 9.63 -9.51 17.85
N VAL A 406 10.28 -10.39 18.60
CA VAL A 406 10.51 -10.24 20.06
C VAL A 406 11.96 -9.79 20.32
N PRO A 407 12.19 -8.68 21.08
CA PRO A 407 11.20 -7.80 21.74
C PRO A 407 10.56 -6.77 20.80
N LEU A 408 9.34 -6.36 21.13
CA LEU A 408 8.61 -5.31 20.41
C LEU A 408 8.56 -4.03 21.25
N TYR A 409 9.50 -3.10 21.01
CA TYR A 409 9.53 -1.79 21.67
C TYR A 409 8.90 -0.68 20.84
N ASP A 410 9.01 -0.77 19.51
CA ASP A 410 8.45 0.17 18.55
C ASP A 410 7.89 -0.58 17.35
N VAL A 411 6.61 -0.38 17.08
CA VAL A 411 5.86 -1.10 16.03
C VAL A 411 6.45 -0.84 14.64
N ALA A 412 6.70 0.42 14.30
CA ALA A 412 7.23 0.76 12.97
C ALA A 412 8.64 0.20 12.76
N THR A 413 9.49 0.26 13.78
CA THR A 413 10.84 -0.30 13.75
C THR A 413 10.81 -1.82 13.53
N ASN A 414 9.96 -2.55 14.27
CA ASN A 414 9.87 -3.99 14.09
C ASN A 414 9.30 -4.35 12.72
N LEU A 415 8.28 -3.65 12.22
CA LEU A 415 7.75 -3.87 10.87
C LEU A 415 8.81 -3.67 9.79
N VAL A 416 9.65 -2.63 9.91
CA VAL A 416 10.63 -2.27 8.88
C VAL A 416 11.89 -3.13 8.94
N TYR A 417 12.37 -3.49 10.12
CA TYR A 417 13.69 -4.11 10.26
C TYR A 417 13.67 -5.57 10.69
N SER A 418 12.55 -6.08 11.18
CA SER A 418 12.45 -7.42 11.76
C SER A 418 11.38 -8.28 11.13
N ALA A 419 10.25 -7.70 10.76
CA ALA A 419 9.13 -8.45 10.17
C ALA A 419 9.48 -9.08 8.82
N SER A 420 8.82 -10.17 8.53
CA SER A 420 8.92 -10.93 7.29
C SER A 420 7.53 -11.27 6.74
N PRO A 421 7.39 -11.71 5.49
CA PRO A 421 6.10 -12.16 4.95
C PRO A 421 5.44 -13.25 5.78
N ARG A 422 6.23 -14.06 6.50
CA ARG A 422 5.72 -15.16 7.32
C ARG A 422 4.96 -14.66 8.56
N ASP A 423 5.23 -13.44 8.99
CA ASP A 423 4.57 -12.83 10.15
C ASP A 423 3.20 -12.25 9.78
N VAL A 424 2.90 -12.03 8.48
CA VAL A 424 1.57 -11.63 8.03
C VAL A 424 0.62 -12.81 8.13
N ARG A 425 -0.26 -12.80 9.15
CA ARG A 425 -1.12 -13.92 9.48
C ARG A 425 -2.48 -13.86 8.78
N THR A 426 -3.05 -12.67 8.69
CA THR A 426 -4.41 -12.46 8.17
C THR A 426 -4.44 -11.28 7.23
N ALA A 427 -5.21 -11.39 6.15
CA ALA A 427 -5.48 -10.30 5.22
C ALA A 427 -6.99 -10.21 4.95
N ILE A 428 -7.51 -9.00 5.05
CA ILE A 428 -8.90 -8.63 4.81
C ILE A 428 -8.89 -7.57 3.71
N ILE A 429 -9.67 -7.77 2.66
CA ILE A 429 -9.80 -6.84 1.54
C ILE A 429 -11.28 -6.59 1.31
N GLN A 430 -11.67 -5.33 1.26
CA GLN A 430 -13.08 -4.94 1.08
C GLN A 430 -13.99 -5.57 2.15
N GLY A 431 -13.49 -5.72 3.40
CA GLY A 431 -14.20 -6.39 4.49
C GLY A 431 -14.26 -7.92 4.41
N ARG A 432 -13.80 -8.51 3.31
CA ARG A 432 -13.75 -9.97 3.12
C ARG A 432 -12.41 -10.52 3.60
N VAL A 433 -12.44 -11.55 4.44
CA VAL A 433 -11.23 -12.27 4.83
C VAL A 433 -10.75 -13.10 3.65
N VAL A 434 -9.60 -12.74 3.07
CA VAL A 434 -9.00 -13.44 1.92
C VAL A 434 -7.90 -14.41 2.37
N MET A 435 -7.25 -14.13 3.50
CA MET A 435 -6.30 -15.03 4.15
C MET A 435 -6.51 -15.00 5.67
N GLU A 436 -6.54 -16.15 6.32
CA GLU A 436 -6.65 -16.30 7.77
C GLU A 436 -5.66 -17.36 8.26
N ASP A 437 -4.91 -17.03 9.31
CA ASP A 437 -3.84 -17.88 9.86
C ASP A 437 -2.95 -18.48 8.74
N ARG A 438 -2.52 -17.62 7.80
CA ARG A 438 -1.68 -17.95 6.63
C ARG A 438 -2.33 -18.88 5.61
N ARG A 439 -3.62 -19.13 5.72
CA ARG A 439 -4.37 -19.94 4.79
C ARG A 439 -5.22 -19.06 3.87
N LEU A 440 -4.95 -19.10 2.57
CA LEU A 440 -5.81 -18.46 1.57
C LEU A 440 -7.18 -19.13 1.53
N LEU A 441 -8.23 -18.32 1.44
CA LEU A 441 -9.62 -18.78 1.48
C LEU A 441 -10.33 -18.67 0.14
N THR A 442 -9.70 -18.06 -0.86
CA THR A 442 -10.34 -17.73 -2.14
C THR A 442 -9.88 -18.60 -3.31
N VAL A 443 -8.63 -19.04 -3.29
CA VAL A 443 -8.04 -19.88 -4.33
C VAL A 443 -7.17 -20.97 -3.71
N ASP A 444 -6.89 -22.03 -4.46
CA ASP A 444 -5.93 -23.07 -4.06
C ASP A 444 -4.52 -22.74 -4.54
N PRO A 445 -3.59 -22.37 -3.63
CA PRO A 445 -2.22 -22.03 -4.01
C PRO A 445 -1.45 -23.22 -4.61
N ALA A 446 -1.84 -24.45 -4.30
CA ALA A 446 -1.17 -25.64 -4.85
C ALA A 446 -1.51 -25.81 -6.34
N LEU A 447 -2.76 -25.59 -6.70
CA LEU A 447 -3.19 -25.56 -8.11
C LEU A 447 -2.45 -24.48 -8.89
N VAL A 448 -2.40 -23.25 -8.35
CA VAL A 448 -1.72 -22.12 -9.01
C VAL A 448 -0.23 -22.42 -9.24
N ARG A 449 0.47 -22.94 -8.21
CA ARG A 449 1.88 -23.34 -8.36
C ARG A 449 2.05 -24.46 -9.39
N GLY A 450 1.09 -25.40 -9.49
CA GLY A 450 1.07 -26.43 -10.52
C GLY A 450 1.05 -25.82 -11.92
N LYS A 451 0.15 -24.90 -12.17
CA LYS A 451 -0.01 -24.20 -13.45
C LYS A 451 1.22 -23.34 -13.81
N VAL A 452 1.79 -22.63 -12.85
CA VAL A 452 3.04 -21.88 -13.08
C VAL A 452 4.19 -22.79 -13.43
N ARG A 453 4.28 -24.03 -12.86
CA ARG A 453 5.30 -25.02 -13.26
C ARG A 453 5.08 -25.54 -14.70
N GLU A 454 3.84 -25.72 -15.14
CA GLU A 454 3.53 -26.05 -16.54
C GLU A 454 4.01 -24.94 -17.47
N ILE A 455 3.68 -23.68 -17.16
CA ILE A 455 4.13 -22.50 -17.92
C ILE A 455 5.65 -22.40 -17.92
N MET A 456 6.31 -22.67 -16.81
CA MET A 456 7.78 -22.66 -16.70
C MET A 456 8.44 -23.58 -17.74
N GLN A 457 7.83 -24.72 -18.10
CA GLN A 457 8.39 -25.61 -19.14
C GLN A 457 8.32 -24.95 -20.53
N ARG A 458 7.21 -24.25 -20.83
CA ARG A 458 7.06 -23.47 -22.08
C ARG A 458 8.13 -22.36 -22.16
N VAL A 459 8.31 -21.63 -21.05
CA VAL A 459 9.31 -20.56 -20.95
C VAL A 459 10.71 -21.10 -21.17
N ARG A 460 11.09 -22.20 -20.48
CA ARG A 460 12.43 -22.83 -20.63
C ARG A 460 12.80 -23.21 -22.06
N ALA A 461 11.82 -23.62 -22.86
CA ALA A 461 12.04 -24.03 -24.25
C ALA A 461 12.49 -22.88 -25.17
N VAL A 462 12.30 -21.62 -24.75
CA VAL A 462 12.54 -20.42 -25.59
C VAL A 462 13.39 -19.34 -24.90
N VAL A 463 13.93 -19.63 -23.71
CA VAL A 463 14.82 -18.68 -23.01
C VAL A 463 15.97 -18.29 -23.92
N PRO A 464 16.25 -17.00 -24.14
CA PRO A 464 17.37 -16.56 -24.94
C PRO A 464 18.70 -17.00 -24.34
N ASP A 465 19.58 -17.55 -25.18
CA ASP A 465 20.97 -17.82 -24.80
C ASP A 465 21.77 -16.52 -24.89
N VAL A 466 21.69 -15.72 -23.86
CA VAL A 466 22.37 -14.42 -23.76
C VAL A 466 23.15 -14.41 -22.45
N LYS A 467 24.48 -14.31 -22.58
CA LYS A 467 25.40 -14.10 -21.46
C LYS A 467 25.86 -12.66 -21.37
#